data_4cb0538ce89b5b991eb03b4a1bfc6e4d
#
_entry.id   4cb0538ce89b5b991eb03b4a1bfc6e4d
#
_cell.length_a   1.000
_cell.length_b   1.000
_cell.length_c   1.000
_cell.angle_alpha   90.00
_cell.angle_beta   90.00
_cell.angle_gamma   90.00
#
_symmetry.space_group_name_H-M   'P 1'
#
loop_
_entity.id
_entity.type
_entity.pdbx_description
1 polymer ?
#
loop_
_entity_poly.entity_id
_entity_poly.type
_entity_poly.pdbx_seq_one_letter_code
_entity_poly.pdbx_strand_id
1 'polypeptide(L)'
;MEASQLDQISSVLKQGGEPAATLHEALRLIMTALNSETGTIHRLDSEKQLLHLVAQVGLPPFMLDVVKTIPVGKGIAGETVVRGGPVTMCNLQTDTSGVAKPGAKQTGVGGAVCVPIRRGDVIVGTIGIGTGREYEYTSEETHLLEKVGRLLGNSLT
;
A
#
# COMPACT_ATOMS: atom_id res chain seq x y z
N MET A 1 12.60 -12.49 -12.86
CA MET A 1 11.21 -12.29 -12.39
C MET A 1 11.14 -11.08 -11.51
N GLU A 2 11.55 -11.21 -10.26
CA GLU A 2 11.53 -10.08 -9.32
C GLU A 2 12.32 -8.87 -9.82
N ALA A 3 13.54 -9.08 -10.32
CA ALA A 3 14.37 -8.01 -10.84
C ALA A 3 13.73 -7.29 -12.02
N SER A 4 13.04 -8.02 -12.89
CA SER A 4 12.34 -7.43 -14.04
C SER A 4 11.21 -6.49 -13.61
N GLN A 5 10.46 -6.88 -12.58
CA GLN A 5 9.37 -6.06 -12.05
C GLN A 5 9.90 -4.80 -11.40
N LEU A 6 10.97 -4.92 -10.60
CA LEU A 6 11.62 -3.77 -9.98
C LEU A 6 12.20 -2.84 -11.03
N ASP A 7 12.78 -3.39 -12.10
CA ASP A 7 13.34 -2.59 -13.19
C ASP A 7 12.25 -1.80 -13.91
N GLN A 8 11.08 -2.41 -14.15
CA GLN A 8 9.96 -1.73 -14.77
C GLN A 8 9.47 -0.55 -13.92
N ILE A 9 9.32 -0.77 -12.62
CA ILE A 9 8.89 0.26 -11.69
C ILE A 9 9.92 1.37 -11.60
N SER A 10 11.19 1.01 -11.48
CA SER A 10 12.29 1.97 -11.44
C SER A 10 12.32 2.83 -12.70
N SER A 11 12.08 2.22 -13.87
CA SER A 11 12.03 2.91 -15.14
C SER A 11 10.90 3.93 -15.19
N VAL A 12 9.71 3.55 -14.72
CA VAL A 12 8.56 4.46 -14.64
C VAL A 12 8.90 5.67 -13.76
N LEU A 13 9.51 5.43 -12.61
CA LEU A 13 9.87 6.50 -11.68
C LEU A 13 10.92 7.45 -12.27
N LYS A 14 11.84 6.95 -13.08
CA LYS A 14 12.89 7.74 -13.72
C LYS A 14 12.40 8.59 -14.88
N GLN A 15 11.31 8.18 -15.53
CA GLN A 15 10.78 8.91 -16.68
C GLN A 15 10.27 10.29 -16.30
N GLY A 16 9.94 10.50 -15.04
CA GLY A 16 9.40 11.76 -14.56
C GLY A 16 7.95 11.94 -14.97
N GLY A 17 7.49 13.18 -15.08
CA GLY A 17 6.11 13.50 -15.39
C GLY A 17 5.31 13.82 -14.13
N GLU A 18 4.00 13.73 -14.22
CA GLU A 18 3.09 14.00 -13.11
C GLU A 18 3.33 12.98 -11.98
N PRO A 19 3.70 13.42 -10.77
CA PRO A 19 3.99 12.48 -9.67
C PRO A 19 2.84 11.52 -9.36
N ALA A 20 1.61 12.01 -9.36
CA ALA A 20 0.46 11.15 -9.08
C ALA A 20 0.29 10.06 -10.14
N ALA A 21 0.49 10.40 -11.42
CA ALA A 21 0.40 9.44 -12.51
C ALA A 21 1.53 8.40 -12.43
N THR A 22 2.71 8.83 -12.06
CA THR A 22 3.88 7.94 -11.89
C THR A 22 3.65 6.94 -10.77
N LEU A 23 3.14 7.41 -9.62
CA LEU A 23 2.84 6.55 -8.49
C LEU A 23 1.71 5.56 -8.82
N HIS A 24 0.71 6.02 -9.55
CA HIS A 24 -0.41 5.18 -9.97
C HIS A 24 0.09 4.03 -10.87
N GLU A 25 0.97 4.34 -11.83
CA GLU A 25 1.52 3.33 -12.73
C GLU A 25 2.39 2.32 -11.97
N ALA A 26 3.24 2.78 -11.05
CA ALA A 26 4.04 1.90 -10.20
C ALA A 26 3.14 0.96 -9.39
N LEU A 27 2.06 1.48 -8.83
CA LEU A 27 1.08 0.69 -8.08
C LEU A 27 0.45 -0.38 -8.96
N ARG A 28 0.03 -0.04 -10.17
CA ARG A 28 -0.55 -1.00 -11.10
C ARG A 28 0.42 -2.11 -11.45
N LEU A 29 1.69 -1.78 -11.66
CA LEU A 29 2.71 -2.78 -12.01
C LEU A 29 2.90 -3.80 -10.88
N ILE A 30 3.01 -3.34 -9.63
CA ILE A 30 3.17 -4.29 -8.53
C ILE A 30 1.91 -5.09 -8.25
N MET A 31 0.74 -4.50 -8.42
CA MET A 31 -0.52 -5.22 -8.28
C MET A 31 -0.63 -6.35 -9.30
N THR A 32 -0.28 -6.08 -10.55
CA THR A 32 -0.28 -7.09 -11.61
C THR A 32 0.70 -8.21 -11.28
N ALA A 33 1.90 -7.86 -10.85
CA ALA A 33 2.94 -8.83 -10.50
C ALA A 33 2.51 -9.77 -9.38
N LEU A 34 1.72 -9.27 -8.41
CA LEU A 34 1.28 -10.03 -7.25
C LEU A 34 -0.20 -10.45 -7.31
N ASN A 35 -0.80 -10.41 -8.50
CA ASN A 35 -2.18 -10.84 -8.73
C ASN A 35 -3.18 -10.19 -7.76
N SER A 36 -3.02 -8.90 -7.54
CA SER A 36 -3.83 -8.15 -6.60
C SER A 36 -4.82 -7.24 -7.32
N GLU A 37 -5.97 -7.03 -6.75
CA GLU A 37 -7.09 -6.32 -7.37
C GLU A 37 -7.28 -4.92 -6.83
N THR A 38 -6.77 -4.66 -5.62
CA THR A 38 -6.83 -3.34 -5.01
C THR A 38 -5.45 -2.89 -4.56
N GLY A 39 -5.24 -1.59 -4.52
CA GLY A 39 -3.99 -1.04 -4.03
C GLY A 39 -4.12 0.41 -3.64
N THR A 40 -3.32 0.82 -2.68
CA THR A 40 -3.26 2.22 -2.22
C THR A 40 -1.83 2.62 -1.93
N ILE A 41 -1.52 3.88 -2.19
CA ILE A 41 -0.29 4.52 -1.72
C ILE A 41 -0.71 5.74 -0.92
N HIS A 42 -0.19 5.84 0.30
CA HIS A 42 -0.43 6.97 1.20
C HIS A 42 0.88 7.67 1.51
N ARG A 43 0.84 9.00 1.62
CA ARG A 43 1.95 9.83 2.06
C ARG A 43 1.75 10.15 3.54
N LEU A 44 2.81 10.02 4.34
CA LEU A 44 2.74 10.33 5.76
C LEU A 44 3.00 11.81 6.01
N ASP A 45 2.06 12.46 6.69
CA ASP A 45 2.24 13.78 7.27
C ASP A 45 2.64 13.55 8.73
N SER A 46 3.94 13.63 9.01
CA SER A 46 4.46 13.30 10.34
C SER A 46 4.07 14.31 11.42
N GLU A 47 3.84 15.56 11.04
CA GLU A 47 3.42 16.58 12.00
C GLU A 47 2.01 16.32 12.51
N LYS A 48 1.09 15.98 11.60
CA LYS A 48 -0.30 15.74 11.94
C LYS A 48 -0.60 14.28 12.28
N GLN A 49 0.37 13.38 12.08
CA GLN A 49 0.20 11.94 12.26
C GLN A 49 -0.97 11.41 11.43
N LEU A 50 -1.00 11.82 10.17
CA LEU A 50 -2.02 11.44 9.20
C LEU A 50 -1.38 10.89 7.93
N LEU A 51 -2.04 9.89 7.34
CA LEU A 51 -1.69 9.35 6.03
C LEU A 51 -2.68 9.91 5.01
N HIS A 52 -2.16 10.50 3.93
CA HIS A 52 -2.97 11.05 2.85
C HIS A 52 -2.87 10.18 1.61
N LEU A 53 -4.01 9.81 1.05
CA LEU A 53 -4.07 8.99 -0.16
C LEU A 53 -3.50 9.77 -1.35
N VAL A 54 -2.52 9.18 -2.03
CA VAL A 54 -1.91 9.77 -3.23
C VAL A 54 -2.12 8.94 -4.49
N ALA A 55 -2.45 7.65 -4.36
CA ALA A 55 -2.79 6.79 -5.48
C ALA A 55 -3.63 5.63 -5.00
N GLN A 56 -4.55 5.16 -5.84
CA GLN A 56 -5.35 3.96 -5.56
C GLN A 56 -5.79 3.30 -6.86
N VAL A 57 -6.02 2.00 -6.80
CA VAL A 57 -6.59 1.21 -7.90
C VAL A 57 -7.60 0.23 -7.30
N GLY A 58 -8.75 0.13 -7.95
CA GLY A 58 -9.73 -0.90 -7.65
C GLY A 58 -10.62 -0.70 -6.44
N LEU A 59 -10.50 0.40 -5.73
CA LEU A 59 -11.37 0.66 -4.59
C LEU A 59 -12.76 1.13 -5.06
N PRO A 60 -13.84 0.65 -4.39
CA PRO A 60 -15.16 1.20 -4.65
C PRO A 60 -15.20 2.72 -4.38
N PRO A 61 -15.95 3.49 -5.17
CA PRO A 61 -15.99 4.95 -4.98
C PRO A 61 -16.35 5.41 -3.57
N PHE A 62 -17.25 4.69 -2.89
CA PHE A 62 -17.66 5.08 -1.53
C PHE A 62 -16.51 4.97 -0.51
N MET A 63 -15.49 4.17 -0.82
CA MET A 63 -14.34 4.00 0.05
C MET A 63 -13.31 5.13 -0.06
N LEU A 64 -13.35 5.91 -1.13
CA LEU A 64 -12.37 6.97 -1.34
C LEU A 64 -12.36 7.99 -0.20
N ASP A 65 -13.54 8.37 0.28
CA ASP A 65 -13.64 9.29 1.41
C ASP A 65 -13.12 8.67 2.71
N VAL A 66 -13.29 7.36 2.89
CA VAL A 66 -12.84 6.64 4.08
C VAL A 66 -11.32 6.56 4.14
N VAL A 67 -10.67 6.25 2.99
CA VAL A 67 -9.22 6.04 2.94
C VAL A 67 -8.43 7.29 2.57
N LYS A 68 -9.11 8.36 2.21
CA LYS A 68 -8.48 9.63 1.81
C LYS A 68 -7.49 10.14 2.85
N THR A 69 -7.85 10.02 4.12
CA THR A 69 -7.02 10.42 5.25
C THR A 69 -7.17 9.37 6.34
N ILE A 70 -6.04 8.78 6.75
CA ILE A 70 -6.02 7.72 7.75
C ILE A 70 -5.10 8.14 8.91
N PRO A 71 -5.61 8.21 10.14
CA PRO A 71 -4.73 8.50 11.29
C PRO A 71 -3.72 7.37 11.52
N VAL A 72 -2.51 7.75 11.90
CA VAL A 72 -1.49 6.78 12.31
C VAL A 72 -2.04 5.97 13.48
N GLY A 73 -1.86 4.65 13.42
CA GLY A 73 -2.39 3.72 14.42
C GLY A 73 -3.80 3.21 14.12
N LYS A 74 -4.44 3.69 13.05
CA LYS A 74 -5.79 3.25 12.67
C LYS A 74 -5.75 2.49 11.36
N GLY A 75 -6.51 1.38 11.28
CA GLY A 75 -6.57 0.55 10.09
C GLY A 75 -5.24 -0.12 9.78
N ILE A 76 -5.17 -0.80 8.64
CA ILE A 76 -3.97 -1.54 8.23
C ILE A 76 -2.82 -0.58 7.95
N ALA A 77 -3.07 0.48 7.21
CA ALA A 77 -2.02 1.45 6.86
C ALA A 77 -1.49 2.18 8.10
N GLY A 78 -2.39 2.62 9.00
CA GLY A 78 -1.97 3.28 10.25
C GLY A 78 -1.15 2.36 11.14
N GLU A 79 -1.55 1.09 11.24
CA GLU A 79 -0.81 0.08 12.02
C GLU A 79 0.57 -0.19 11.41
N THR A 80 0.68 -0.16 10.08
CA THR A 80 1.94 -0.34 9.38
C THR A 80 2.97 0.71 9.81
N VAL A 81 2.54 1.96 9.97
CA VAL A 81 3.43 3.03 10.43
C VAL A 81 3.89 2.77 11.87
N VAL A 82 2.97 2.39 12.74
CA VAL A 82 3.28 2.11 14.15
C VAL A 82 4.26 0.94 14.29
N ARG A 83 4.02 -0.15 13.57
CA ARG A 83 4.90 -1.32 13.60
C ARG A 83 6.25 -1.06 12.94
N GLY A 84 6.27 -0.17 11.95
CA GLY A 84 7.48 0.05 11.16
C GLY A 84 7.85 -1.15 10.30
N GLY A 85 6.87 -1.96 9.90
CA GLY A 85 7.08 -3.14 9.10
C GLY A 85 5.77 -3.66 8.51
N PRO A 86 5.81 -4.80 7.79
CA PRO A 86 4.62 -5.32 7.11
C PRO A 86 3.49 -5.68 8.06
N VAL A 87 2.27 -5.40 7.62
CA VAL A 87 1.04 -5.87 8.26
C VAL A 87 0.28 -6.69 7.22
N THR A 88 -0.05 -7.93 7.53
CA THR A 88 -0.75 -8.82 6.62
C THR A 88 -2.04 -9.31 7.24
N MET A 89 -3.04 -9.57 6.38
CA MET A 89 -4.29 -10.20 6.76
C MET A 89 -4.66 -11.24 5.72
N CYS A 90 -5.02 -12.44 6.19
CA CYS A 90 -5.39 -13.55 5.34
C CYS A 90 -6.81 -13.38 4.79
N ASN A 91 -7.72 -12.91 5.62
CA ASN A 91 -9.10 -12.62 5.22
C ASN A 91 -9.65 -11.44 6.02
N LEU A 92 -9.69 -10.28 5.37
CA LEU A 92 -10.15 -9.04 5.98
C LEU A 92 -11.61 -9.13 6.42
N GLN A 93 -12.43 -9.89 5.69
CA GLN A 93 -13.86 -10.00 5.97
C GLN A 93 -14.15 -10.72 7.28
N THR A 94 -13.28 -11.64 7.70
CA THR A 94 -13.45 -12.43 8.91
C THR A 94 -12.47 -12.07 10.02
N ASP A 95 -11.60 -11.07 9.77
CA ASP A 95 -10.60 -10.67 10.76
C ASP A 95 -11.24 -10.09 12.01
N THR A 96 -10.80 -10.56 13.18
CA THR A 96 -11.28 -10.11 14.48
C THR A 96 -10.19 -9.45 15.31
N SER A 97 -9.00 -9.21 14.72
CA SER A 97 -7.88 -8.61 15.44
C SER A 97 -8.14 -7.16 15.87
N GLY A 98 -9.08 -6.50 15.21
CA GLY A 98 -9.36 -5.09 15.45
C GLY A 98 -8.47 -4.14 14.67
N VAL A 99 -7.49 -4.64 13.93
CA VAL A 99 -6.60 -3.80 13.11
C VAL A 99 -7.37 -3.16 11.96
N ALA A 100 -8.24 -3.93 11.29
CA ALA A 100 -9.04 -3.42 10.19
C ALA A 100 -10.27 -2.69 10.72
N LYS A 101 -10.52 -1.49 10.16
CA LYS A 101 -11.72 -0.74 10.48
C LYS A 101 -12.95 -1.40 9.86
N PRO A 102 -14.15 -1.23 10.44
CA PRO A 102 -15.37 -1.76 9.84
C PRO A 102 -15.56 -1.34 8.38
N GLY A 103 -15.20 -0.11 8.03
CA GLY A 103 -15.29 0.37 6.65
C GLY A 103 -14.40 -0.40 5.68
N ALA A 104 -13.25 -0.89 6.13
CA ALA A 104 -12.34 -1.67 5.30
C ALA A 104 -12.97 -2.99 4.86
N LYS A 105 -13.82 -3.58 5.70
CA LYS A 105 -14.50 -4.84 5.38
C LYS A 105 -15.53 -4.68 4.25
N GLN A 106 -15.99 -3.46 4.01
CA GLN A 106 -16.95 -3.17 2.94
C GLN A 106 -16.30 -3.15 1.56
N THR A 107 -14.96 -3.17 1.48
CA THR A 107 -14.25 -3.18 0.19
C THR A 107 -14.39 -4.49 -0.57
N GLY A 108 -14.80 -5.57 0.11
CA GLY A 108 -14.79 -6.90 -0.46
C GLY A 108 -13.41 -7.55 -0.51
N VAL A 109 -12.40 -6.88 0.06
CA VAL A 109 -11.03 -7.41 0.11
C VAL A 109 -10.96 -8.58 1.09
N GLY A 110 -10.33 -9.68 0.69
CA GLY A 110 -10.02 -10.82 1.55
C GLY A 110 -8.61 -10.71 2.10
N GLY A 111 -7.63 -11.18 1.33
CA GLY A 111 -6.21 -11.06 1.70
C GLY A 111 -5.68 -9.66 1.46
N ALA A 112 -4.81 -9.19 2.34
CA ALA A 112 -4.20 -7.87 2.22
C ALA A 112 -2.82 -7.84 2.85
N VAL A 113 -1.95 -6.97 2.33
CA VAL A 113 -0.64 -6.70 2.90
C VAL A 113 -0.32 -5.22 2.69
N CYS A 114 0.24 -4.61 3.71
CA CYS A 114 0.67 -3.22 3.66
C CYS A 114 2.09 -3.12 4.23
N VAL A 115 2.94 -2.34 3.58
CA VAL A 115 4.33 -2.16 4.02
C VAL A 115 4.65 -0.67 4.06
N PRO A 116 5.63 -0.26 4.91
CA PRO A 116 6.04 1.14 4.92
C PRO A 116 6.84 1.49 3.67
N ILE A 117 6.69 2.73 3.22
CA ILE A 117 7.54 3.33 2.19
C ILE A 117 8.61 4.13 2.94
N ARG A 118 9.87 3.83 2.65
CA ARG A 118 10.98 4.46 3.36
C ARG A 118 11.86 5.29 2.44
N ARG A 119 12.34 6.40 3.00
CA ARG A 119 13.46 7.14 2.43
C ARG A 119 14.61 7.00 3.42
N GLY A 120 15.60 6.16 3.10
CA GLY A 120 16.60 5.75 4.08
C GLY A 120 15.91 5.01 5.21
N ASP A 121 16.09 5.47 6.44
CA ASP A 121 15.48 4.85 7.63
C ASP A 121 14.15 5.51 8.04
N VAL A 122 13.72 6.53 7.30
CA VAL A 122 12.53 7.31 7.67
C VAL A 122 11.32 6.80 6.90
N ILE A 123 10.21 6.55 7.60
CA ILE A 123 8.95 6.17 6.96
C ILE A 123 8.30 7.43 6.42
N VAL A 124 8.01 7.44 5.12
CA VAL A 124 7.40 8.59 4.44
C VAL A 124 6.01 8.28 3.91
N GLY A 125 5.57 7.03 4.03
CA GLY A 125 4.24 6.62 3.60
C GLY A 125 4.04 5.13 3.72
N THR A 126 2.99 4.63 3.08
CA THR A 126 2.66 3.20 3.05
C THR A 126 2.17 2.82 1.66
N ILE A 127 2.40 1.55 1.29
CA ILE A 127 1.80 0.96 0.10
C ILE A 127 1.13 -0.35 0.51
N GLY A 128 -0.15 -0.48 0.15
CA GLY A 128 -0.95 -1.66 0.46
C GLY A 128 -1.58 -2.22 -0.79
N ILE A 129 -1.68 -3.55 -0.85
CA ILE A 129 -2.37 -4.27 -1.92
C ILE A 129 -3.29 -5.31 -1.32
N GLY A 130 -4.31 -5.71 -2.08
CA GLY A 130 -5.28 -6.69 -1.62
C GLY A 130 -5.93 -7.44 -2.76
N THR A 131 -6.55 -8.56 -2.41
CA THR A 131 -7.29 -9.40 -3.35
C THR A 131 -8.65 -9.76 -2.76
N GLY A 132 -9.63 -10.07 -3.63
CA GLY A 132 -11.00 -10.40 -3.19
C GLY A 132 -11.14 -11.80 -2.61
N ARG A 133 -10.08 -12.61 -2.65
CA ARG A 133 -10.10 -13.98 -2.10
C ARG A 133 -9.35 -14.05 -0.77
N GLU A 134 -9.63 -15.08 0.01
CA GLU A 134 -8.82 -15.39 1.18
C GLU A 134 -7.42 -15.78 0.67
N TYR A 135 -6.39 -15.08 1.14
CA TYR A 135 -5.04 -15.28 0.64
C TYR A 135 -4.02 -14.76 1.64
N GLU A 136 -3.01 -15.55 1.92
CA GLU A 136 -1.88 -15.13 2.74
C GLU A 136 -0.70 -14.80 1.82
N TYR A 137 -0.34 -13.52 1.76
CA TYR A 137 0.81 -13.11 0.97
C TYR A 137 2.07 -13.74 1.52
N THR A 138 2.91 -14.28 0.64
CA THR A 138 4.13 -14.96 1.02
C THR A 138 5.21 -13.98 1.48
N SER A 139 6.24 -14.50 2.17
CA SER A 139 7.39 -13.69 2.55
C SER A 139 8.07 -13.06 1.32
N GLU A 140 8.16 -13.82 0.22
CA GLU A 140 8.77 -13.31 -1.01
C GLU A 140 7.96 -12.16 -1.60
N GLU A 141 6.64 -12.29 -1.63
CA GLU A 141 5.75 -11.23 -2.10
C GLU A 141 5.85 -9.99 -1.23
N THR A 142 5.87 -10.19 0.08
CA THR A 142 5.99 -9.09 1.04
C THR A 142 7.33 -8.36 0.87
N HIS A 143 8.42 -9.11 0.72
CA HIS A 143 9.75 -8.52 0.49
C HIS A 143 9.82 -7.75 -0.82
N LEU A 144 9.18 -8.25 -1.87
CA LEU A 144 9.12 -7.53 -3.15
C LEU A 144 8.39 -6.20 -2.97
N LEU A 145 7.27 -6.22 -2.25
CA LEU A 145 6.52 -5.00 -1.97
C LEU A 145 7.35 -4.01 -1.14
N GLU A 146 8.12 -4.50 -0.16
CA GLU A 146 9.02 -3.65 0.62
C GLU A 146 10.09 -2.99 -0.25
N LYS A 147 10.63 -3.72 -1.23
CA LYS A 147 11.61 -3.16 -2.17
C LYS A 147 10.98 -2.07 -3.03
N VAL A 148 9.76 -2.29 -3.47
CA VAL A 148 9.00 -1.26 -4.19
C VAL A 148 8.81 -0.03 -3.30
N GLY A 149 8.49 -0.23 -2.04
CA GLY A 149 8.36 0.86 -1.07
C GLY A 149 9.63 1.70 -0.97
N ARG A 150 10.79 1.06 -0.99
CA ARG A 150 12.07 1.80 -0.98
C ARG A 150 12.29 2.59 -2.26
N LEU A 151 11.89 2.03 -3.41
CA LEU A 151 11.99 2.75 -4.68
C LEU A 151 11.08 3.98 -4.69
N LEU A 152 9.91 3.90 -4.08
CA LEU A 152 8.95 5.00 -4.04
C LEU A 152 9.32 6.11 -3.06
N GLY A 153 10.21 5.82 -2.12
CA GLY A 153 10.52 6.75 -1.02
C GLY A 153 10.92 8.14 -1.47
N ASN A 154 11.69 8.24 -2.56
CA ASN A 154 12.12 9.53 -3.10
C ASN A 154 11.04 10.25 -3.89
N SER A 155 9.94 9.58 -4.20
CA SER A 155 8.83 10.15 -4.96
C SER A 155 7.71 10.67 -4.07
N LEU A 156 7.80 10.42 -2.76
CA LEU A 156 6.83 10.89 -1.77
C LEU A 156 7.43 12.04 -0.97
N THR A 157 7.23 13.24 -1.44
CA THR A 157 7.74 14.43 -0.73
C THR A 157 6.63 15.36 -0.33
#